data_e1bb8a0162d3be16f09e3957c22708a1
#
_entry.id   e1bb8a0162d3be16f09e3957c22708a1
#
_cell.length_a   1.000
_cell.length_b   1.000
_cell.length_c   1.000
_cell.angle_alpha   90.00
_cell.angle_beta   90.00
_cell.angle_gamma   90.00
#
_symmetry.space_group_name_H-M   'P 1'
#
loop_
_entity.id
_entity.type
_entity.pdbx_description
1 polymer ?
#
loop_
_entity_poly.entity_id
_entity_poly.type
_entity_poly.pdbx_seq_one_letter_code
_entity_poly.pdbx_strand_id
1 'polypeptide(L)'
;MKQLTHGGDWAGYRAEFGRDPLDFSANVSPLGLPEGVAKAITAALATADRYPDPLCRALREKLAVAEGVPAEWLLCGNGAADLIFRLALAEKPRTALVTAPTFAEYATALGTVDCRVERHFLREENDFAVTDAILDAVHPGIDLVFLCQPNNPTGQLARPALVEALLRRCEAVGAVLAVDECFLDFLPEGQSLSAKRLLSTSRKLIILKAFTKLYGMAGVRLGYALSADESRLARMQAAGQPWAVSGLAQAAGIAALDETEYVAQVRALIEAQRPVLADGLRALGLRVIGGRANYLLFRAPEALGGALRRKGAVLRNCGNYPGLDASWYRTAVRTENENRQLLALLAETLPEVAQ
;
A
#
# COMPACT_ATOMS: atom_id res chain seq x y z
N MET A 1 10.21 21.86 -11.70
CA MET A 1 10.19 21.09 -10.45
C MET A 1 10.23 19.60 -10.77
N LYS A 2 10.98 18.80 -9.99
CA LYS A 2 11.01 17.33 -10.17
C LYS A 2 9.62 16.78 -9.82
N GLN A 3 8.96 16.10 -10.77
CA GLN A 3 7.66 15.51 -10.53
C GLN A 3 7.82 14.39 -9.49
N LEU A 4 7.09 14.50 -8.37
CA LEU A 4 7.15 13.49 -7.30
C LEU A 4 6.41 12.22 -7.73
N THR A 5 7.01 11.07 -7.41
CA THR A 5 6.48 9.76 -7.77
C THR A 5 5.25 9.37 -6.94
N HIS A 6 5.06 9.99 -5.77
CA HIS A 6 4.02 9.65 -4.80
C HIS A 6 3.15 10.85 -4.44
N GLY A 7 1.96 10.58 -3.85
CA GLY A 7 1.10 11.58 -3.23
C GLY A 7 1.57 11.96 -1.81
N GLY A 8 0.89 12.93 -1.20
CA GLY A 8 1.16 13.34 0.19
C GLY A 8 2.23 14.41 0.34
N ASP A 9 2.50 15.21 -0.71
CA ASP A 9 3.45 16.33 -0.66
C ASP A 9 2.82 17.58 -0.05
N TRP A 10 2.56 17.54 1.24
CA TRP A 10 2.01 18.67 1.99
C TRP A 10 2.99 19.83 2.09
N ALA A 11 4.29 19.51 2.28
CA ALA A 11 5.32 20.53 2.42
C ALA A 11 5.48 21.36 1.13
N GLY A 12 5.53 20.68 -0.03
CA GLY A 12 5.59 21.37 -1.31
C GLY A 12 4.32 22.17 -1.62
N TYR A 13 3.14 21.64 -1.28
CA TYR A 13 1.90 22.36 -1.44
C TYR A 13 1.84 23.63 -0.55
N ARG A 14 2.21 23.50 0.72
CA ARG A 14 2.25 24.62 1.66
C ARG A 14 3.25 25.69 1.24
N ALA A 15 4.41 25.29 0.71
CA ALA A 15 5.41 26.22 0.18
C ALA A 15 4.90 27.01 -1.03
N GLU A 16 4.06 26.38 -1.88
CA GLU A 16 3.52 27.01 -3.09
C GLU A 16 2.30 27.89 -2.80
N PHE A 17 1.39 27.46 -1.91
CA PHE A 17 0.08 28.11 -1.72
C PHE A 17 -0.12 28.73 -0.32
N GLY A 18 0.82 28.61 0.62
CA GLY A 18 0.73 29.15 1.97
C GLY A 18 -0.34 28.50 2.88
N ARG A 19 -0.92 27.38 2.45
CA ARG A 19 -1.99 26.67 3.17
C ARG A 19 -1.87 25.15 2.96
N ASP A 20 -2.57 24.37 3.79
CA ASP A 20 -2.67 22.93 3.61
C ASP A 20 -3.66 22.55 2.49
N PRO A 21 -3.39 21.46 1.75
CA PRO A 21 -4.31 20.97 0.75
C PRO A 21 -5.45 20.17 1.36
N LEU A 22 -6.59 20.11 0.68
CA LEU A 22 -7.53 19.02 0.80
C LEU A 22 -6.92 17.82 0.06
N ASP A 23 -6.20 16.95 0.79
CA ASP A 23 -5.35 15.90 0.20
C ASP A 23 -6.07 14.58 0.00
N PHE A 24 -6.36 14.26 -1.25
CA PHE A 24 -6.87 12.95 -1.72
C PHE A 24 -5.80 12.10 -2.40
N SER A 25 -4.55 12.58 -2.44
CA SER A 25 -3.45 11.86 -3.12
C SER A 25 -2.84 10.74 -2.28
N ALA A 26 -2.96 10.82 -0.95
CA ALA A 26 -2.43 9.85 0.00
C ALA A 26 -3.55 8.95 0.56
N ASN A 27 -3.38 7.63 0.42
CA ASN A 27 -4.37 6.62 0.82
C ASN A 27 -4.17 6.20 2.29
N VAL A 28 -4.29 7.12 3.22
CA VAL A 28 -4.23 6.86 4.66
C VAL A 28 -5.62 6.97 5.28
N SER A 29 -5.79 6.41 6.48
CA SER A 29 -7.05 6.52 7.23
C SER A 29 -7.50 7.98 7.33
N PRO A 30 -8.76 8.29 7.01
CA PRO A 30 -9.30 9.64 7.13
C PRO A 30 -9.53 10.08 8.58
N LEU A 31 -9.51 9.16 9.54
CA LEU A 31 -9.67 9.45 10.97
C LEU A 31 -8.36 9.92 11.64
N GLY A 32 -7.23 9.91 10.89
CA GLY A 32 -5.93 10.32 11.42
C GLY A 32 -5.30 9.30 12.36
N LEU A 33 -4.40 9.76 13.22
CA LEU A 33 -3.68 8.91 14.17
C LEU A 33 -4.60 8.56 15.37
N PRO A 34 -4.73 7.28 15.76
CA PRO A 34 -5.51 6.89 16.94
C PRO A 34 -4.98 7.54 18.22
N GLU A 35 -5.88 7.87 19.15
CA GLU A 35 -5.51 8.56 20.39
C GLU A 35 -4.55 7.75 21.26
N GLY A 36 -4.78 6.44 21.40
CA GLY A 36 -3.89 5.55 22.15
C GLY A 36 -2.49 5.47 21.53
N VAL A 37 -2.40 5.49 20.20
CA VAL A 37 -1.12 5.54 19.50
C VAL A 37 -0.41 6.87 19.75
N ALA A 38 -1.10 7.99 19.70
CA ALA A 38 -0.53 9.31 20.00
C ALA A 38 0.01 9.38 21.44
N LYS A 39 -0.75 8.86 22.42
CA LYS A 39 -0.32 8.75 23.82
C LYS A 39 0.94 7.88 23.98
N ALA A 40 0.97 6.73 23.31
CA ALA A 40 2.12 5.81 23.34
C ALA A 40 3.40 6.46 22.76
N ILE A 41 3.28 7.18 21.64
CA ILE A 41 4.41 7.93 21.06
C ILE A 41 4.89 9.00 22.04
N THR A 42 4.00 9.77 22.66
CA THR A 42 4.33 10.81 23.62
C THR A 42 5.03 10.23 24.85
N ALA A 43 4.56 9.12 25.37
CA ALA A 43 5.21 8.43 26.50
C ALA A 43 6.61 7.90 26.11
N ALA A 44 6.78 7.39 24.90
CA ALA A 44 8.04 6.85 24.42
C ALA A 44 9.14 7.93 24.23
N LEU A 45 8.78 9.21 24.15
CA LEU A 45 9.76 10.32 24.13
C LEU A 45 10.69 10.32 25.35
N ALA A 46 10.24 9.81 26.51
CA ALA A 46 11.05 9.69 27.72
C ALA A 46 12.25 8.78 27.58
N THR A 47 12.31 7.96 26.53
CA THR A 47 13.41 7.02 26.25
C THR A 47 14.05 7.25 24.88
N ALA A 48 13.79 8.40 24.25
CA ALA A 48 14.30 8.73 22.92
C ALA A 48 15.84 8.90 22.85
N ASP A 49 16.48 9.05 24.01
CA ASP A 49 17.95 9.09 24.20
C ASP A 49 18.61 7.70 24.11
N ARG A 50 17.82 6.63 23.99
CA ARG A 50 18.31 5.24 23.94
C ARG A 50 18.08 4.62 22.57
N TYR A 51 19.02 3.74 22.16
CA TYR A 51 18.76 2.92 20.97
C TYR A 51 17.54 2.03 21.18
N PRO A 52 16.67 1.88 20.15
CA PRO A 52 15.53 0.98 20.23
C PRO A 52 15.96 -0.49 20.24
N ASP A 53 15.05 -1.39 20.60
CA ASP A 53 15.30 -2.83 20.43
C ASP A 53 15.52 -3.16 18.93
N PRO A 54 16.74 -3.60 18.53
CA PRO A 54 17.05 -3.87 17.13
C PRO A 54 16.26 -5.04 16.53
N LEU A 55 15.70 -5.90 17.37
CA LEU A 55 14.90 -7.06 16.99
C LEU A 55 13.38 -6.82 17.11
N CYS A 56 12.97 -5.65 17.63
CA CYS A 56 11.55 -5.31 17.87
C CYS A 56 10.79 -6.41 18.64
N ARG A 57 11.41 -7.01 19.69
CA ARG A 57 10.91 -8.24 20.35
C ARG A 57 9.47 -8.07 20.85
N ALA A 58 9.19 -7.05 21.66
CA ALA A 58 7.85 -6.82 22.20
C ALA A 58 6.80 -6.57 21.10
N LEU A 59 7.16 -5.84 20.05
CA LEU A 59 6.27 -5.61 18.90
C LEU A 59 6.03 -6.92 18.13
N ARG A 60 7.07 -7.72 17.89
CA ARG A 60 6.94 -9.02 17.19
C ARG A 60 6.09 -10.01 17.96
N GLU A 61 6.25 -10.10 19.29
CA GLU A 61 5.41 -10.95 20.15
C GLU A 61 3.93 -10.55 20.05
N LYS A 62 3.64 -9.25 20.11
CA LYS A 62 2.27 -8.76 19.97
C LYS A 62 1.70 -8.97 18.57
N LEU A 63 2.50 -8.77 17.53
CA LEU A 63 2.14 -9.08 16.14
C LEU A 63 1.88 -10.57 15.94
N ALA A 64 2.70 -11.45 16.56
CA ALA A 64 2.52 -12.90 16.49
C ALA A 64 1.12 -13.32 16.99
N VAL A 65 0.68 -12.73 18.11
CA VAL A 65 -0.67 -12.95 18.64
C VAL A 65 -1.73 -12.41 17.70
N ALA A 66 -1.57 -11.18 17.23
CA ALA A 66 -2.55 -10.52 16.35
C ALA A 66 -2.71 -11.21 14.98
N GLU A 67 -1.61 -11.70 14.41
CA GLU A 67 -1.61 -12.39 13.12
C GLU A 67 -1.84 -13.91 13.24
N GLY A 68 -1.70 -14.49 14.45
CA GLY A 68 -1.83 -15.93 14.66
C GLY A 68 -0.69 -16.74 14.02
N VAL A 69 0.53 -16.21 14.08
CA VAL A 69 1.75 -16.83 13.52
C VAL A 69 2.89 -16.85 14.55
N PRO A 70 3.90 -17.71 14.40
CA PRO A 70 5.10 -17.65 15.24
C PRO A 70 5.83 -16.31 15.12
N ALA A 71 6.41 -15.80 16.21
CA ALA A 71 7.13 -14.52 16.22
C ALA A 71 8.40 -14.56 15.33
N GLU A 72 9.00 -15.70 15.14
CA GLU A 72 10.14 -15.96 14.24
C GLU A 72 9.78 -15.80 12.75
N TRP A 73 8.49 -15.83 12.39
CA TRP A 73 8.01 -15.58 11.04
C TRP A 73 7.78 -14.09 10.74
N LEU A 74 8.14 -13.20 11.68
CA LEU A 74 7.91 -11.76 11.59
C LEU A 74 9.22 -10.98 11.51
N LEU A 75 9.27 -10.00 10.62
CA LEU A 75 10.34 -8.99 10.53
C LEU A 75 9.71 -7.60 10.46
N CYS A 76 10.06 -6.72 11.41
CA CYS A 76 9.63 -5.32 11.39
C CYS A 76 10.60 -4.48 10.54
N GLY A 77 10.07 -3.43 9.89
CA GLY A 77 10.82 -2.50 9.05
C GLY A 77 10.29 -1.07 9.11
N ASN A 78 11.05 -0.15 8.55
CA ASN A 78 10.72 1.29 8.47
C ASN A 78 9.64 1.54 7.39
N GLY A 79 8.44 0.96 7.59
CA GLY A 79 7.37 0.87 6.61
C GLY A 79 7.60 -0.29 5.63
N ALA A 80 6.53 -0.67 4.90
CA ALA A 80 6.62 -1.74 3.90
C ALA A 80 7.63 -1.43 2.78
N ALA A 81 7.84 -0.16 2.44
CA ALA A 81 8.83 0.23 1.42
C ALA A 81 10.24 -0.23 1.80
N ASP A 82 10.68 -0.05 3.05
CA ASP A 82 11.95 -0.56 3.55
C ASP A 82 12.07 -2.09 3.36
N LEU A 83 11.00 -2.82 3.66
CA LEU A 83 10.96 -4.28 3.51
C LEU A 83 10.99 -4.74 2.05
N ILE A 84 10.40 -3.98 1.12
CA ILE A 84 10.49 -4.23 -0.33
C ILE A 84 11.95 -4.12 -0.77
N PHE A 85 12.67 -3.05 -0.39
CA PHE A 85 14.08 -2.88 -0.72
C PHE A 85 14.95 -3.98 -0.09
N ARG A 86 14.71 -4.33 1.20
CA ARG A 86 15.42 -5.41 1.87
C ARG A 86 15.19 -6.76 1.20
N LEU A 87 13.96 -7.03 0.72
CA LEU A 87 13.66 -8.26 0.00
C LEU A 87 14.46 -8.33 -1.32
N ALA A 88 14.50 -7.25 -2.09
CA ALA A 88 15.30 -7.18 -3.31
C ALA A 88 16.79 -7.39 -3.03
N LEU A 89 17.34 -6.73 -2.02
CA LEU A 89 18.75 -6.84 -1.60
C LEU A 89 19.10 -8.24 -1.05
N ALA A 90 18.17 -8.90 -0.37
CA ALA A 90 18.39 -10.22 0.22
C ALA A 90 18.28 -11.36 -0.80
N GLU A 91 17.29 -11.30 -1.70
CA GLU A 91 17.05 -12.34 -2.70
C GLU A 91 17.87 -12.11 -3.98
N LYS A 92 18.25 -10.87 -4.31
CA LYS A 92 19.02 -10.49 -5.53
C LYS A 92 18.49 -11.19 -6.79
N PRO A 93 17.20 -11.07 -7.09
CA PRO A 93 16.61 -11.74 -8.22
C PRO A 93 17.24 -11.24 -9.53
N ARG A 94 17.51 -12.14 -10.48
CA ARG A 94 17.97 -11.76 -11.84
C ARG A 94 16.80 -11.27 -12.68
N THR A 95 15.63 -11.91 -12.51
CA THR A 95 14.40 -11.51 -13.19
C THR A 95 13.24 -11.57 -12.22
N ALA A 96 12.43 -10.52 -12.22
CA ALA A 96 11.22 -10.46 -11.41
C ALA A 96 10.01 -10.08 -12.26
N LEU A 97 8.85 -10.65 -11.91
CA LEU A 97 7.57 -10.33 -12.51
C LEU A 97 6.78 -9.39 -11.61
N VAL A 98 6.26 -8.31 -12.18
CA VAL A 98 5.30 -7.40 -11.52
C VAL A 98 4.08 -7.21 -12.39
N THR A 99 2.91 -6.95 -11.82
CA THR A 99 1.77 -6.48 -12.60
C THR A 99 1.98 -5.02 -13.06
N ALA A 100 1.27 -4.58 -14.09
CA ALA A 100 1.27 -3.19 -14.54
C ALA A 100 -0.14 -2.79 -14.97
N PRO A 101 -0.76 -1.73 -14.37
CA PRO A 101 -0.18 -0.86 -13.36
C PRO A 101 -0.10 -1.50 -11.97
N THR A 102 0.95 -1.16 -11.20
CA THR A 102 1.09 -1.52 -9.79
C THR A 102 2.01 -0.54 -9.06
N PHE A 103 2.24 -0.75 -7.75
CA PHE A 103 3.05 0.15 -6.93
C PHE A 103 4.48 0.26 -7.44
N ALA A 104 4.93 1.50 -7.66
CA ALA A 104 6.19 1.80 -8.37
C ALA A 104 7.44 1.28 -7.63
N GLU A 105 7.38 1.20 -6.29
CA GLU A 105 8.54 0.85 -5.48
C GLU A 105 9.04 -0.59 -5.67
N TYR A 106 8.22 -1.49 -6.21
CA TYR A 106 8.72 -2.83 -6.56
C TYR A 106 9.79 -2.75 -7.63
N ALA A 107 9.50 -2.04 -8.74
CA ALA A 107 10.47 -1.87 -9.82
C ALA A 107 11.67 -1.02 -9.38
N THR A 108 11.45 0.00 -8.54
CA THR A 108 12.52 0.83 -7.98
C THR A 108 13.48 0.00 -7.14
N ALA A 109 12.96 -0.82 -6.22
CA ALA A 109 13.79 -1.70 -5.38
C ALA A 109 14.53 -2.75 -6.20
N LEU A 110 13.87 -3.37 -7.17
CA LEU A 110 14.47 -4.33 -8.08
C LEU A 110 15.60 -3.73 -8.92
N GLY A 111 15.45 -2.45 -9.30
CA GLY A 111 16.52 -1.70 -10.01
C GLY A 111 17.78 -1.51 -9.18
N THR A 112 17.71 -1.52 -7.83
CA THR A 112 18.91 -1.38 -6.96
C THR A 112 19.83 -2.61 -6.98
N VAL A 113 19.36 -3.72 -7.53
CA VAL A 113 20.09 -4.99 -7.65
C VAL A 113 20.23 -5.44 -9.12
N ASP A 114 20.08 -4.51 -10.07
CA ASP A 114 20.16 -4.75 -11.51
C ASP A 114 19.22 -5.87 -12.01
N CYS A 115 18.08 -6.04 -11.35
CA CYS A 115 17.10 -7.05 -11.69
C CYS A 115 16.34 -6.66 -12.96
N ARG A 116 16.19 -7.59 -13.90
CA ARG A 116 15.30 -7.44 -15.05
C ARG A 116 13.85 -7.52 -14.59
N VAL A 117 13.08 -6.46 -14.83
CA VAL A 117 11.66 -6.39 -14.47
C VAL A 117 10.78 -6.73 -15.67
N GLU A 118 10.12 -7.87 -15.63
CA GLU A 118 9.06 -8.24 -16.57
C GLU A 118 7.71 -7.75 -16.05
N ARG A 119 6.82 -7.34 -16.96
CA ARG A 119 5.52 -6.77 -16.60
C ARG A 119 4.38 -7.56 -17.22
N HIS A 120 3.47 -8.01 -16.36
CA HIS A 120 2.17 -8.53 -16.78
C HIS A 120 1.18 -7.36 -16.82
N PHE A 121 0.86 -6.87 -18.04
CA PHE A 121 -0.04 -5.73 -18.21
C PHE A 121 -1.49 -6.13 -17.95
N LEU A 122 -2.09 -5.48 -16.94
CA LEU A 122 -3.52 -5.58 -16.65
C LEU A 122 -4.31 -4.74 -17.67
N ARG A 123 -5.49 -5.19 -18.03
CA ARG A 123 -6.27 -4.61 -19.11
C ARG A 123 -7.42 -3.77 -18.60
N GLU A 124 -7.62 -2.60 -19.20
CA GLU A 124 -8.71 -1.67 -18.87
C GLU A 124 -10.09 -2.31 -19.10
N GLU A 125 -10.23 -3.19 -20.11
CA GLU A 125 -11.46 -3.89 -20.44
C GLU A 125 -11.93 -4.82 -19.30
N ASN A 126 -11.01 -5.25 -18.44
CA ASN A 126 -11.26 -6.08 -17.25
C ASN A 126 -11.15 -5.25 -15.95
N ASP A 127 -11.33 -3.92 -16.01
CA ASP A 127 -11.14 -3.02 -14.88
C ASP A 127 -9.78 -3.22 -14.18
N PHE A 128 -8.74 -3.58 -14.94
CA PHE A 128 -7.40 -3.90 -14.44
C PHE A 128 -7.37 -5.02 -13.38
N ALA A 129 -8.30 -5.97 -13.46
CA ALA A 129 -8.29 -7.14 -12.59
C ALA A 129 -7.13 -8.09 -12.94
N VAL A 130 -6.53 -8.71 -11.92
CA VAL A 130 -5.58 -9.81 -12.13
C VAL A 130 -6.37 -11.06 -12.49
N THR A 131 -6.10 -11.62 -13.67
CA THR A 131 -6.76 -12.83 -14.18
C THR A 131 -5.81 -14.04 -14.17
N ASP A 132 -6.33 -15.22 -14.47
CA ASP A 132 -5.53 -16.46 -14.54
C ASP A 132 -4.38 -16.39 -15.58
N ALA A 133 -4.46 -15.45 -16.55
CA ALA A 133 -3.38 -15.21 -17.51
C ALA A 133 -2.02 -14.83 -16.87
N ILE A 134 -2.01 -14.35 -15.61
CA ILE A 134 -0.74 -14.10 -14.90
C ILE A 134 0.05 -15.39 -14.66
N LEU A 135 -0.60 -16.54 -14.60
CA LEU A 135 0.06 -17.83 -14.37
C LEU A 135 1.01 -18.20 -15.53
N ASP A 136 0.65 -17.82 -16.76
CA ASP A 136 1.47 -18.05 -17.95
C ASP A 136 2.71 -17.15 -17.99
N ALA A 137 2.62 -15.96 -17.35
CA ALA A 137 3.76 -15.05 -17.23
C ALA A 137 4.82 -15.53 -16.21
N VAL A 138 4.49 -16.48 -15.33
CA VAL A 138 5.44 -17.09 -14.39
C VAL A 138 6.10 -18.29 -15.07
N HIS A 139 7.21 -18.06 -15.76
CA HIS A 139 7.99 -19.05 -16.48
C HIS A 139 9.33 -19.38 -15.78
N PRO A 140 10.02 -20.49 -16.14
CA PRO A 140 11.37 -20.76 -15.66
C PRO A 140 12.32 -19.59 -15.96
N GLY A 141 13.01 -19.10 -14.94
CA GLY A 141 13.86 -17.91 -15.01
C GLY A 141 13.30 -16.69 -14.28
N ILE A 142 12.03 -16.70 -13.86
CA ILE A 142 11.51 -15.74 -12.88
C ILE A 142 11.97 -16.17 -11.47
N ASP A 143 12.64 -15.26 -10.76
CA ASP A 143 13.14 -15.51 -9.41
C ASP A 143 12.20 -14.93 -8.32
N LEU A 144 11.46 -13.84 -8.65
CA LEU A 144 10.58 -13.15 -7.71
C LEU A 144 9.33 -12.62 -8.42
N VAL A 145 8.16 -12.77 -7.80
CA VAL A 145 6.89 -12.21 -8.27
C VAL A 145 6.34 -11.28 -7.21
N PHE A 146 5.96 -10.05 -7.55
CA PHE A 146 5.20 -9.15 -6.68
C PHE A 146 3.74 -9.11 -7.09
N LEU A 147 2.84 -9.32 -6.11
CA LEU A 147 1.39 -9.14 -6.23
C LEU A 147 0.91 -8.15 -5.17
N CYS A 148 0.34 -7.02 -5.59
CA CYS A 148 -0.27 -6.04 -4.69
C CYS A 148 -1.75 -6.37 -4.47
N GLN A 149 -2.18 -6.49 -3.22
CA GLN A 149 -3.47 -7.08 -2.86
C GLN A 149 -4.12 -6.33 -1.68
N PRO A 150 -5.12 -5.45 -1.87
CA PRO A 150 -5.61 -4.91 -3.16
C PRO A 150 -4.55 -4.14 -3.94
N ASN A 151 -4.64 -4.18 -5.28
CA ASN A 151 -3.65 -3.55 -6.14
C ASN A 151 -3.72 -2.02 -6.08
N ASN A 152 -2.59 -1.36 -5.92
CA ASN A 152 -2.43 0.08 -6.04
C ASN A 152 -1.83 0.41 -7.43
N PRO A 153 -2.54 1.14 -8.33
CA PRO A 153 -3.60 2.11 -8.02
C PRO A 153 -5.04 1.63 -8.29
N THR A 154 -5.27 0.41 -8.76
CA THR A 154 -6.57 -0.01 -9.31
C THR A 154 -7.61 -0.38 -8.25
N GLY A 155 -7.18 -0.70 -7.02
CA GLY A 155 -8.06 -1.19 -5.96
C GLY A 155 -8.58 -2.61 -6.17
N GLN A 156 -8.16 -3.28 -7.25
CA GLN A 156 -8.61 -4.63 -7.58
C GLN A 156 -8.01 -5.68 -6.64
N LEU A 157 -8.82 -6.70 -6.37
CA LEU A 157 -8.47 -7.79 -5.49
C LEU A 157 -8.40 -9.09 -6.30
N ALA A 158 -7.27 -9.78 -6.26
CA ALA A 158 -7.16 -11.11 -6.85
C ALA A 158 -7.94 -12.13 -6.00
N ARG A 159 -8.60 -13.08 -6.65
CA ARG A 159 -9.33 -14.16 -5.96
C ARG A 159 -8.36 -15.02 -5.13
N PRO A 160 -8.72 -15.44 -3.90
CA PRO A 160 -7.84 -16.27 -3.06
C PRO A 160 -7.35 -17.52 -3.76
N ALA A 161 -8.19 -18.16 -4.60
CA ALA A 161 -7.81 -19.31 -5.40
C ALA A 161 -6.73 -19.00 -6.44
N LEU A 162 -6.76 -17.80 -7.03
CA LEU A 162 -5.71 -17.34 -7.95
C LEU A 162 -4.39 -17.06 -7.23
N VAL A 163 -4.43 -16.46 -6.05
CA VAL A 163 -3.22 -16.23 -5.23
C VAL A 163 -2.56 -17.57 -4.88
N GLU A 164 -3.35 -18.58 -4.52
CA GLU A 164 -2.86 -19.93 -4.25
C GLU A 164 -2.29 -20.62 -5.51
N ALA A 165 -2.98 -20.50 -6.66
CA ALA A 165 -2.47 -21.01 -7.92
C ALA A 165 -1.15 -20.33 -8.35
N LEU A 166 -1.05 -19.01 -8.13
CA LEU A 166 0.16 -18.23 -8.40
C LEU A 166 1.32 -18.69 -7.50
N LEU A 167 1.05 -18.96 -6.21
CA LEU A 167 2.07 -19.51 -5.29
C LEU A 167 2.57 -20.86 -5.77
N ARG A 168 1.66 -21.79 -6.11
CA ARG A 168 2.04 -23.11 -6.67
C ARG A 168 2.86 -22.97 -7.95
N ARG A 169 2.50 -22.02 -8.82
CA ARG A 169 3.25 -21.76 -10.05
C ARG A 169 4.64 -21.21 -9.74
N CYS A 170 4.79 -20.29 -8.78
CA CYS A 170 6.09 -19.80 -8.31
C CYS A 170 6.95 -20.95 -7.75
N GLU A 171 6.38 -21.81 -6.93
CA GLU A 171 7.08 -23.01 -6.39
C GLU A 171 7.61 -23.91 -7.49
N ALA A 172 6.78 -24.18 -8.50
CA ALA A 172 7.15 -25.05 -9.62
C ALA A 172 8.34 -24.54 -10.43
N VAL A 173 8.57 -23.22 -10.47
CA VAL A 173 9.72 -22.60 -11.16
C VAL A 173 10.84 -22.17 -10.20
N GLY A 174 10.66 -22.36 -8.90
CA GLY A 174 11.62 -21.96 -7.87
C GLY A 174 11.56 -20.49 -7.44
N ALA A 175 10.59 -19.73 -7.95
CA ALA A 175 10.41 -18.31 -7.64
C ALA A 175 9.85 -18.08 -6.22
N VAL A 176 10.04 -16.86 -5.69
CA VAL A 176 9.39 -16.36 -4.48
C VAL A 176 8.16 -15.55 -4.87
N LEU A 177 7.04 -15.72 -4.16
CA LEU A 177 5.87 -14.85 -4.26
C LEU A 177 5.85 -13.86 -3.10
N ALA A 178 5.94 -12.56 -3.41
CA ALA A 178 5.75 -11.46 -2.47
C ALA A 178 4.33 -10.88 -2.65
N VAL A 179 3.48 -11.02 -1.63
CA VAL A 179 2.13 -10.46 -1.63
C VAL A 179 2.12 -9.22 -0.74
N ASP A 180 1.85 -8.06 -1.33
CA ASP A 180 1.73 -6.80 -0.58
C ASP A 180 0.29 -6.59 -0.16
N GLU A 181 0.01 -6.81 1.12
CA GLU A 181 -1.30 -6.69 1.75
C GLU A 181 -1.47 -5.37 2.54
N CYS A 182 -0.69 -4.32 2.24
CA CYS A 182 -0.73 -3.05 2.97
C CYS A 182 -2.11 -2.37 2.99
N PHE A 183 -3.01 -2.71 2.08
CA PHE A 183 -4.37 -2.18 2.01
C PHE A 183 -5.45 -3.21 2.39
N LEU A 184 -5.08 -4.47 2.61
CA LEU A 184 -6.04 -5.53 2.85
C LEU A 184 -6.81 -5.37 4.17
N ASP A 185 -6.15 -4.83 5.18
CA ASP A 185 -6.75 -4.64 6.52
C ASP A 185 -7.87 -3.59 6.57
N PHE A 186 -8.07 -2.79 5.52
CA PHE A 186 -9.26 -1.95 5.37
C PHE A 186 -10.55 -2.74 5.11
N LEU A 187 -10.43 -3.97 4.62
CA LEU A 187 -11.58 -4.83 4.33
C LEU A 187 -12.03 -5.55 5.61
N PRO A 188 -13.34 -5.59 5.93
CA PRO A 188 -13.84 -6.38 7.05
C PRO A 188 -13.42 -7.84 6.98
N GLU A 189 -13.46 -8.44 5.77
CA GLU A 189 -13.05 -9.80 5.49
C GLU A 189 -11.54 -9.98 5.21
N GLY A 190 -10.72 -8.95 5.42
CA GLY A 190 -9.29 -8.94 5.08
C GLY A 190 -8.52 -10.14 5.62
N GLN A 191 -8.81 -10.56 6.85
CA GLN A 191 -8.16 -11.72 7.46
C GLN A 191 -8.43 -13.03 6.70
N SER A 192 -9.65 -13.24 6.18
CA SER A 192 -10.02 -14.43 5.42
C SER A 192 -9.48 -14.41 3.98
N LEU A 193 -9.21 -13.21 3.46
CA LEU A 193 -8.66 -13.00 2.12
C LEU A 193 -7.12 -13.02 2.09
N SER A 194 -6.48 -12.90 3.26
CA SER A 194 -5.03 -12.90 3.38
C SER A 194 -4.39 -14.20 2.91
N ALA A 195 -3.26 -14.08 2.22
CA ALA A 195 -2.43 -15.21 1.83
C ALA A 195 -1.75 -15.89 3.05
N LYS A 196 -1.84 -15.34 4.27
CA LYS A 196 -1.15 -15.89 5.45
C LYS A 196 -1.54 -17.33 5.79
N ARG A 197 -2.76 -17.78 5.40
CA ARG A 197 -3.16 -19.18 5.52
C ARG A 197 -2.24 -20.16 4.77
N LEU A 198 -1.47 -19.66 3.80
CA LEU A 198 -0.55 -20.44 2.97
C LEU A 198 0.88 -20.46 3.54
N LEU A 199 1.19 -19.64 4.57
CA LEU A 199 2.56 -19.56 5.13
C LEU A 199 3.02 -20.89 5.72
N SER A 200 2.13 -21.65 6.39
CA SER A 200 2.47 -22.94 6.99
C SER A 200 2.81 -24.03 5.96
N THR A 201 2.41 -23.85 4.71
CA THR A 201 2.58 -24.84 3.64
C THR A 201 3.66 -24.46 2.63
N SER A 202 4.15 -23.21 2.65
CA SER A 202 5.12 -22.72 1.67
C SER A 202 6.18 -21.79 2.26
N ARG A 203 7.43 -22.13 2.00
CA ARG A 203 8.59 -21.23 2.26
C ARG A 203 8.83 -20.24 1.12
N LYS A 204 8.12 -20.34 0.00
CA LYS A 204 8.25 -19.44 -1.15
C LYS A 204 7.33 -18.22 -1.06
N LEU A 205 6.57 -18.09 0.03
CA LEU A 205 5.68 -16.96 0.27
C LEU A 205 6.29 -15.96 1.26
N ILE A 206 6.18 -14.68 0.93
CA ILE A 206 6.36 -13.57 1.86
C ILE A 206 5.21 -12.59 1.72
N ILE A 207 4.68 -12.11 2.84
CA ILE A 207 3.59 -11.13 2.89
C ILE A 207 4.13 -9.84 3.49
N LEU A 208 3.79 -8.70 2.90
CA LEU A 208 4.16 -7.37 3.38
C LEU A 208 2.92 -6.66 3.90
N LYS A 209 3.01 -6.05 5.08
CA LYS A 209 1.93 -5.30 5.72
C LYS A 209 2.46 -3.98 6.29
N ALA A 210 1.59 -3.00 6.50
CA ALA A 210 1.98 -1.69 7.01
C ALA A 210 0.95 -1.08 7.95
N PHE A 211 1.42 -0.51 9.04
CA PHE A 211 0.62 0.34 9.92
C PHE A 211 0.32 1.72 9.29
N THR A 212 1.10 2.10 8.28
CA THR A 212 1.05 3.40 7.59
C THR A 212 -0.35 3.82 7.18
N LYS A 213 -1.16 2.86 6.69
CA LYS A 213 -2.41 3.15 5.99
C LYS A 213 -3.61 3.13 6.93
N LEU A 214 -3.94 1.97 7.48
CA LEU A 214 -5.12 1.76 8.32
C LEU A 214 -5.09 2.61 9.60
N TYR A 215 -3.92 2.73 10.25
CA TYR A 215 -3.76 3.46 11.50
C TYR A 215 -3.32 4.92 11.32
N GLY A 216 -3.33 5.46 10.12
CA GLY A 216 -2.91 6.85 9.89
C GLY A 216 -1.45 7.16 10.25
N MET A 217 -0.59 6.14 10.34
CA MET A 217 0.80 6.22 10.83
C MET A 217 1.82 6.51 9.71
N ALA A 218 1.44 7.31 8.70
CA ALA A 218 2.31 7.56 7.54
C ALA A 218 3.65 8.19 7.93
N GLY A 219 3.64 9.12 8.88
CA GLY A 219 4.85 9.80 9.39
C GLY A 219 5.66 8.96 10.39
N VAL A 220 5.06 7.94 11.02
CA VAL A 220 5.70 7.08 12.02
C VAL A 220 6.62 6.04 11.37
N ARG A 221 6.30 5.63 10.14
CA ARG A 221 7.12 4.70 9.33
C ARG A 221 7.26 3.31 9.95
N LEU A 222 6.17 2.54 9.99
CA LEU A 222 6.18 1.16 10.50
C LEU A 222 5.48 0.20 9.53
N GLY A 223 6.11 -0.95 9.31
CA GLY A 223 5.57 -2.09 8.56
C GLY A 223 6.21 -3.39 9.03
N TYR A 224 5.71 -4.50 8.53
CA TYR A 224 6.26 -5.82 8.85
C TYR A 224 6.08 -6.79 7.69
N ALA A 225 6.94 -7.80 7.65
CA ALA A 225 6.87 -8.93 6.74
C ALA A 225 6.56 -10.21 7.51
N LEU A 226 5.83 -11.13 6.87
CA LEU A 226 5.57 -12.48 7.37
C LEU A 226 6.12 -13.50 6.37
N SER A 227 6.89 -14.47 6.85
CA SER A 227 7.35 -15.61 6.04
C SER A 227 7.70 -16.79 6.94
N ALA A 228 7.37 -18.01 6.52
CA ALA A 228 7.82 -19.23 7.19
C ALA A 228 9.28 -19.61 6.84
N ASP A 229 9.91 -18.86 5.93
CA ASP A 229 11.36 -18.96 5.66
C ASP A 229 12.14 -17.99 6.55
N GLU A 230 12.47 -18.43 7.76
CA GLU A 230 13.25 -17.66 8.72
C GLU A 230 14.62 -17.25 8.16
N SER A 231 15.22 -18.07 7.30
CA SER A 231 16.51 -17.74 6.67
C SER A 231 16.37 -16.55 5.71
N ARG A 232 15.24 -16.41 5.02
CA ARG A 232 14.91 -15.22 4.20
C ARG A 232 14.78 -13.99 5.08
N LEU A 233 14.01 -14.09 6.17
CA LEU A 233 13.85 -12.96 7.10
C LEU A 233 15.19 -12.53 7.70
N ALA A 234 16.07 -13.48 8.04
CA ALA A 234 17.43 -13.19 8.53
C ALA A 234 18.28 -12.46 7.46
N ARG A 235 18.24 -12.91 6.18
CA ARG A 235 18.91 -12.20 5.09
C ARG A 235 18.33 -10.80 4.87
N MET A 236 17.00 -10.62 4.93
CA MET A 236 16.36 -9.32 4.84
C MET A 236 16.75 -8.40 6.01
N GLN A 237 16.86 -8.93 7.21
CA GLN A 237 17.34 -8.17 8.37
C GLN A 237 18.80 -7.73 8.17
N ALA A 238 19.67 -8.61 7.70
CA ALA A 238 21.06 -8.30 7.40
C ALA A 238 21.25 -7.32 6.23
N ALA A 239 20.30 -7.28 5.28
CA ALA A 239 20.33 -6.35 4.15
C ALA A 239 19.95 -4.90 4.52
N GLY A 240 19.41 -4.67 5.72
CA GLY A 240 19.07 -3.34 6.22
C GLY A 240 20.02 -2.84 7.30
N GLN A 241 19.81 -1.60 7.73
CA GLN A 241 20.54 -1.04 8.85
C GLN A 241 20.02 -1.59 10.18
N PRO A 242 20.86 -1.71 11.22
CA PRO A 242 20.39 -1.94 12.58
C PRO A 242 19.51 -0.76 13.04
N TRP A 243 18.60 -1.02 13.99
CA TRP A 243 17.69 0.00 14.55
C TRP A 243 16.82 0.73 13.52
N ALA A 244 16.46 0.10 12.41
CA ALA A 244 15.64 0.68 11.35
C ALA A 244 14.26 1.15 11.83
N VAL A 245 13.72 0.51 12.88
CA VAL A 245 12.44 0.88 13.50
C VAL A 245 12.73 1.60 14.81
N SER A 246 12.40 2.89 14.85
CA SER A 246 12.61 3.73 16.05
C SER A 246 11.81 3.23 17.24
N GLY A 247 12.25 3.57 18.48
CA GLY A 247 11.52 3.24 19.71
C GLY A 247 10.10 3.82 19.70
N LEU A 248 9.92 5.02 19.15
CA LEU A 248 8.62 5.67 18.99
C LEU A 248 7.71 4.86 18.06
N ALA A 249 8.25 4.34 16.95
CA ALA A 249 7.49 3.52 16.02
C ALA A 249 7.14 2.14 16.61
N GLN A 250 8.05 1.55 17.40
CA GLN A 250 7.75 0.28 18.09
C GLN A 250 6.64 0.47 19.13
N ALA A 251 6.70 1.52 19.96
CA ALA A 251 5.64 1.85 20.92
C ALA A 251 4.29 2.13 20.23
N ALA A 252 4.33 2.89 19.12
CA ALA A 252 3.16 3.17 18.30
C ALA A 252 2.52 1.89 17.74
N GLY A 253 3.33 0.97 17.21
CA GLY A 253 2.85 -0.31 16.69
C GLY A 253 2.21 -1.20 17.74
N ILE A 254 2.82 -1.27 18.93
CA ILE A 254 2.29 -2.01 20.06
C ILE A 254 0.91 -1.45 20.47
N ALA A 255 0.77 -0.13 20.58
CA ALA A 255 -0.50 0.51 20.92
C ALA A 255 -1.56 0.34 19.81
N ALA A 256 -1.15 0.47 18.53
CA ALA A 256 -2.05 0.35 17.40
C ALA A 256 -2.77 -1.01 17.32
N LEU A 257 -2.13 -2.08 17.76
CA LEU A 257 -2.73 -3.43 17.78
C LEU A 257 -3.89 -3.57 18.80
N ASP A 258 -4.01 -2.65 19.75
CA ASP A 258 -5.14 -2.60 20.70
C ASP A 258 -6.32 -1.74 20.21
N GLU A 259 -6.12 -0.96 19.14
CA GLU A 259 -7.08 0.02 18.61
C GLU A 259 -8.19 -0.65 17.76
N THR A 260 -8.83 -1.68 18.31
CA THR A 260 -9.85 -2.49 17.59
C THR A 260 -11.09 -1.68 17.22
N GLU A 261 -11.53 -0.79 18.11
CA GLU A 261 -12.67 0.09 17.85
C GLU A 261 -12.36 1.11 16.74
N TYR A 262 -11.17 1.72 16.77
CA TYR A 262 -10.71 2.60 15.70
C TYR A 262 -10.71 1.88 14.34
N VAL A 263 -10.19 0.66 14.28
CA VAL A 263 -10.21 -0.16 13.06
C VAL A 263 -11.62 -0.40 12.55
N ALA A 264 -12.56 -0.72 13.46
CA ALA A 264 -13.97 -0.91 13.11
C ALA A 264 -14.60 0.39 12.55
N GLN A 265 -14.31 1.53 13.15
CA GLN A 265 -14.78 2.85 12.70
C GLN A 265 -14.23 3.20 11.31
N VAL A 266 -12.93 2.97 11.07
CA VAL A 266 -12.32 3.21 9.75
C VAL A 266 -12.96 2.34 8.68
N ARG A 267 -13.14 1.04 8.94
CA ARG A 267 -13.78 0.10 8.01
C ARG A 267 -15.22 0.53 7.68
N ALA A 268 -16.01 0.84 8.70
CA ALA A 268 -17.39 1.31 8.51
C ALA A 268 -17.45 2.60 7.68
N LEU A 269 -16.54 3.56 7.93
CA LEU A 269 -16.45 4.80 7.16
C LEU A 269 -16.12 4.51 5.69
N ILE A 270 -15.11 3.68 5.42
CA ILE A 270 -14.71 3.35 4.04
C ILE A 270 -15.83 2.60 3.31
N GLU A 271 -16.48 1.65 3.98
CA GLU A 271 -17.60 0.89 3.42
C GLU A 271 -18.76 1.81 3.04
N ALA A 272 -19.10 2.78 3.89
CA ALA A 272 -20.16 3.75 3.64
C ALA A 272 -19.77 4.77 2.56
N GLN A 273 -18.54 5.31 2.61
CA GLN A 273 -18.17 6.47 1.78
C GLN A 273 -17.62 6.11 0.40
N ARG A 274 -17.04 4.92 0.24
CA ARG A 274 -16.49 4.50 -1.05
C ARG A 274 -17.55 4.44 -2.17
N PRO A 275 -18.74 3.83 -2.00
CA PRO A 275 -19.78 3.84 -3.02
C PRO A 275 -20.30 5.26 -3.28
N VAL A 276 -20.50 6.09 -2.25
CA VAL A 276 -20.98 7.47 -2.41
C VAL A 276 -20.02 8.29 -3.28
N LEU A 277 -18.71 8.20 -3.00
CA LEU A 277 -17.70 8.89 -3.80
C LEU A 277 -17.65 8.35 -5.24
N ALA A 278 -17.72 7.02 -5.42
CA ALA A 278 -17.73 6.40 -6.74
C ALA A 278 -18.93 6.82 -7.59
N ASP A 279 -20.13 6.85 -7.00
CA ASP A 279 -21.35 7.23 -7.68
C ASP A 279 -21.35 8.74 -7.99
N GLY A 280 -20.85 9.57 -7.08
CA GLY A 280 -20.65 11.00 -7.34
C GLY A 280 -19.70 11.26 -8.52
N LEU A 281 -18.59 10.53 -8.61
CA LEU A 281 -17.68 10.63 -9.77
C LEU A 281 -18.35 10.18 -11.06
N ARG A 282 -19.14 9.08 -11.05
CA ARG A 282 -19.89 8.61 -12.22
C ARG A 282 -20.96 9.60 -12.65
N ALA A 283 -21.65 10.24 -11.71
CA ALA A 283 -22.64 11.28 -11.99
C ALA A 283 -22.03 12.51 -12.69
N LEU A 284 -20.74 12.76 -12.49
CA LEU A 284 -19.96 13.77 -13.22
C LEU A 284 -19.47 13.28 -14.60
N GLY A 285 -19.90 12.12 -15.07
CA GLY A 285 -19.53 11.54 -16.37
C GLY A 285 -18.15 10.87 -16.40
N LEU A 286 -17.52 10.65 -15.24
CA LEU A 286 -16.18 10.05 -15.15
C LEU A 286 -16.26 8.52 -15.14
N ARG A 287 -15.34 7.86 -15.84
CA ARG A 287 -15.16 6.40 -15.74
C ARG A 287 -14.43 6.07 -14.42
N VAL A 288 -15.08 5.28 -13.58
CA VAL A 288 -14.55 4.85 -12.28
C VAL A 288 -14.33 3.35 -12.31
N ILE A 289 -13.11 2.91 -11.97
CA ILE A 289 -12.77 1.50 -11.82
C ILE A 289 -13.27 0.98 -10.48
N GLY A 290 -14.00 -0.14 -10.52
CA GLY A 290 -14.55 -0.79 -9.34
C GLY A 290 -13.46 -1.55 -8.56
N GLY A 291 -13.04 -1.03 -7.41
CA GLY A 291 -12.06 -1.66 -6.52
C GLY A 291 -12.60 -1.85 -5.11
N ARG A 292 -11.80 -2.51 -4.24
CA ARG A 292 -12.17 -2.82 -2.84
C ARG A 292 -11.39 -2.00 -1.80
N ALA A 293 -10.32 -1.29 -2.22
CA ALA A 293 -9.47 -0.51 -1.33
C ALA A 293 -10.12 0.81 -0.84
N ASN A 294 -9.41 1.52 0.05
CA ASN A 294 -9.78 2.86 0.53
C ASN A 294 -9.45 3.98 -0.47
N TYR A 295 -9.45 3.66 -1.75
CA TYR A 295 -9.24 4.60 -2.87
C TYR A 295 -9.98 4.12 -4.11
N LEU A 296 -10.14 5.04 -5.07
CA LEU A 296 -10.74 4.79 -6.38
C LEU A 296 -9.77 5.24 -7.47
N LEU A 297 -9.67 4.47 -8.55
CA LEU A 297 -9.03 4.86 -9.80
C LEU A 297 -10.12 5.34 -10.77
N PHE A 298 -9.91 6.49 -11.40
CA PHE A 298 -10.86 7.03 -12.37
C PHE A 298 -10.16 7.77 -13.50
N ARG A 299 -10.86 7.94 -14.62
CA ARG A 299 -10.37 8.66 -15.81
C ARG A 299 -11.00 10.04 -15.92
N ALA A 300 -10.17 11.05 -16.21
CA ALA A 300 -10.58 12.45 -16.37
C ALA A 300 -9.60 13.19 -17.31
N PRO A 301 -9.92 14.41 -17.79
CA PRO A 301 -8.98 15.20 -18.58
C PRO A 301 -7.63 15.41 -17.89
N GLU A 302 -6.53 15.36 -18.66
CA GLU A 302 -5.16 15.44 -18.11
C GLU A 302 -4.89 16.74 -17.32
N ALA A 303 -5.54 17.84 -17.69
CA ALA A 303 -5.39 19.12 -17.01
C ALA A 303 -6.06 19.19 -15.63
N LEU A 304 -6.93 18.22 -15.28
CA LEU A 304 -7.74 18.25 -14.06
C LEU A 304 -6.88 18.38 -12.79
N GLY A 305 -5.81 17.60 -12.68
CA GLY A 305 -4.98 17.60 -11.48
C GLY A 305 -4.37 18.97 -11.17
N GLY A 306 -3.88 19.66 -12.20
CA GLY A 306 -3.33 21.00 -12.07
C GLY A 306 -4.40 22.05 -11.72
N ALA A 307 -5.58 21.96 -12.31
CA ALA A 307 -6.69 22.87 -12.05
C ALA A 307 -7.22 22.71 -10.60
N LEU A 308 -7.45 21.49 -10.13
CA LEU A 308 -7.87 21.20 -8.76
C LEU A 308 -6.82 21.63 -7.73
N ARG A 309 -5.52 21.44 -8.02
CA ARG A 309 -4.43 21.86 -7.14
C ARG A 309 -4.49 23.37 -6.85
N ARG A 310 -4.76 24.20 -7.86
CA ARG A 310 -4.94 25.65 -7.68
C ARG A 310 -6.17 26.00 -6.83
N LYS A 311 -7.23 25.20 -6.92
CA LYS A 311 -8.47 25.36 -6.12
C LYS A 311 -8.36 24.79 -4.70
N GLY A 312 -7.27 24.09 -4.35
CA GLY A 312 -7.03 23.63 -2.99
C GLY A 312 -7.14 22.13 -2.78
N ALA A 313 -7.49 21.34 -3.79
CA ALA A 313 -7.59 19.89 -3.69
C ALA A 313 -6.47 19.19 -4.48
N VAL A 314 -5.91 18.12 -3.92
CA VAL A 314 -4.82 17.37 -4.54
C VAL A 314 -5.23 15.92 -4.78
N LEU A 315 -5.18 15.50 -6.05
CA LEU A 315 -5.36 14.13 -6.50
C LEU A 315 -4.00 13.48 -6.85
N ARG A 316 -3.96 12.17 -6.92
CA ARG A 316 -2.81 11.44 -7.44
C ARG A 316 -2.97 11.20 -8.95
N ASN A 317 -2.24 11.95 -9.79
CA ASN A 317 -2.13 11.62 -11.21
C ASN A 317 -1.34 10.32 -11.38
N CYS A 318 -1.87 9.36 -12.12
CA CYS A 318 -1.32 8.02 -12.29
C CYS A 318 -0.58 7.82 -13.63
N GLY A 319 -0.33 8.86 -14.41
CA GLY A 319 0.36 8.78 -15.70
C GLY A 319 1.80 8.25 -15.66
N ASN A 320 2.41 8.18 -14.47
CA ASN A 320 3.71 7.58 -14.28
C ASN A 320 3.67 6.07 -13.97
N TYR A 321 2.50 5.46 -13.90
CA TYR A 321 2.37 4.00 -13.76
C TYR A 321 2.42 3.34 -15.15
N PRO A 322 3.31 2.38 -15.40
CA PRO A 322 3.27 1.60 -16.64
C PRO A 322 1.87 1.00 -16.89
N GLY A 323 1.32 1.21 -18.08
CA GLY A 323 -0.02 0.76 -18.44
C GLY A 323 -1.12 1.79 -18.18
N LEU A 324 -0.79 2.98 -17.66
CA LEU A 324 -1.71 4.13 -17.53
C LEU A 324 -1.12 5.34 -18.25
N ASP A 325 -1.97 6.29 -18.60
CA ASP A 325 -1.63 7.60 -19.13
C ASP A 325 -2.00 8.73 -18.14
N ALA A 326 -1.72 9.99 -18.53
CA ALA A 326 -1.94 11.15 -17.68
C ALA A 326 -3.42 11.47 -17.41
N SER A 327 -4.37 10.82 -18.13
CA SER A 327 -5.81 10.93 -17.89
C SER A 327 -6.30 10.12 -16.69
N TRP A 328 -5.46 9.24 -16.11
CA TRP A 328 -5.83 8.43 -14.96
C TRP A 328 -5.45 9.10 -13.64
N TYR A 329 -6.41 9.12 -12.74
CA TYR A 329 -6.28 9.68 -11.39
C TYR A 329 -6.71 8.68 -10.32
N ARG A 330 -6.01 8.70 -9.19
CA ARG A 330 -6.44 7.98 -7.99
C ARG A 330 -6.82 8.99 -6.92
N THR A 331 -7.98 8.78 -6.29
CA THR A 331 -8.48 9.54 -5.14
C THR A 331 -8.61 8.63 -3.92
N ALA A 332 -8.17 9.09 -2.74
CA ALA A 332 -8.48 8.42 -1.49
C ALA A 332 -9.98 8.55 -1.17
N VAL A 333 -10.54 7.58 -0.45
CA VAL A 333 -11.84 7.71 0.21
C VAL A 333 -11.61 8.37 1.57
N ARG A 334 -12.30 9.49 1.82
CA ARG A 334 -12.14 10.28 3.02
C ARG A 334 -13.48 10.42 3.77
N THR A 335 -13.56 11.35 4.73
CA THR A 335 -14.81 11.63 5.44
C THR A 335 -15.90 12.13 4.48
N GLU A 336 -17.16 12.00 4.88
CA GLU A 336 -18.32 12.45 4.09
C GLU A 336 -18.19 13.92 3.67
N ASN A 337 -17.79 14.78 4.61
CA ASN A 337 -17.64 16.21 4.32
C ASN A 337 -16.53 16.48 3.30
N GLU A 338 -15.36 15.84 3.45
CA GLU A 338 -14.25 16.00 2.49
C GLU A 338 -14.62 15.46 1.11
N ASN A 339 -15.27 14.27 1.03
CA ASN A 339 -15.72 13.69 -0.23
C ASN A 339 -16.72 14.62 -0.95
N ARG A 340 -17.66 15.22 -0.20
CA ARG A 340 -18.63 16.20 -0.75
C ARG A 340 -17.90 17.44 -1.29
N GLN A 341 -16.91 17.95 -0.57
CA GLN A 341 -16.09 19.08 -1.03
C GLN A 341 -15.33 18.75 -2.31
N LEU A 342 -14.72 17.55 -2.40
CA LEU A 342 -14.05 17.11 -3.62
C LEU A 342 -15.03 17.06 -4.81
N LEU A 343 -16.20 16.46 -4.63
CA LEU A 343 -17.20 16.34 -5.71
C LEU A 343 -17.70 17.72 -6.17
N ALA A 344 -17.88 18.68 -5.27
CA ALA A 344 -18.23 20.05 -5.63
C ALA A 344 -17.12 20.73 -6.44
N LEU A 345 -15.87 20.63 -6.01
CA LEU A 345 -14.72 21.17 -6.73
C LEU A 345 -14.53 20.53 -8.11
N LEU A 346 -14.80 19.21 -8.23
CA LEU A 346 -14.78 18.52 -9.51
C LEU A 346 -15.88 19.03 -10.46
N ALA A 347 -17.11 19.21 -9.96
CA ALA A 347 -18.21 19.74 -10.75
C ALA A 347 -17.92 21.13 -11.31
N GLU A 348 -17.26 21.99 -10.55
CA GLU A 348 -16.82 23.33 -11.00
C GLU A 348 -15.65 23.26 -11.99
N THR A 349 -14.71 22.30 -11.80
CA THR A 349 -13.44 22.30 -12.53
C THR A 349 -13.52 21.56 -13.87
N LEU A 350 -14.32 20.49 -13.95
CA LEU A 350 -14.42 19.66 -15.15
C LEU A 350 -14.83 20.46 -16.40
N PRO A 351 -15.82 21.38 -16.38
CA PRO A 351 -16.14 22.20 -17.54
C PRO A 351 -15.00 23.12 -18.02
N GLU A 352 -14.12 23.54 -17.10
CA GLU A 352 -13.00 24.42 -17.40
C GLU A 352 -11.84 23.68 -18.13
N VAL A 353 -11.74 22.36 -17.94
CA VAL A 353 -10.64 21.54 -18.48
C VAL A 353 -11.07 20.57 -19.58
N ALA A 354 -12.37 20.53 -19.91
CA ALA A 354 -12.93 19.72 -21.01
C ALA A 354 -12.81 20.40 -22.38
N GLN A 355 -12.39 21.67 -22.39
CA GLN A 355 -12.12 22.46 -23.60
C GLN A 355 -10.68 22.26 -24.06
#